data_2ddff114e9be7b3f142dec6ac169b581
#
_entry.id   2ddff114e9be7b3f142dec6ac169b581
#
_cell.length_a   1.000
_cell.length_b   1.000
_cell.length_c   1.000
_cell.angle_alpha   90.00
_cell.angle_beta   90.00
_cell.angle_gamma   90.00
#
_symmetry.space_group_name_H-M   'P 1'
#
loop_
_entity.id
_entity.type
_entity.pdbx_description
1 polymer ?
#
loop_
_entity_poly.entity_id
_entity_poly.type
_entity_poly.pdbx_seq_one_letter_code
_entity_poly.pdbx_strand_id
1 'polypeptide(L)'
;MRVHLCVVGRLRRGPELSLIDDYLDRFNKTGRNLGLGPANVIEVEDRKGGGMAAEAELLRRVIPKNALTMVMDERGKLIKSPEFAQKLGGWRDAGRRDVAILIGGADGLSLELRAEADFALSFGKMVWPHMLARVMLCEQLYRAASILAGSPYHRA
;
A
#
# COMPACT_ATOMS: atom_id res chain seq x y z
N MET A 1 7.38 -0.05 12.40
CA MET A 1 6.01 0.21 11.87
C MET A 1 5.64 -0.89 10.88
N ARG A 2 4.58 -1.62 11.18
CA ARG A 2 4.07 -2.69 10.31
C ARG A 2 3.29 -2.09 9.14
N VAL A 3 3.33 -2.75 7.99
CA VAL A 3 2.65 -2.29 6.78
C VAL A 3 1.60 -3.33 6.37
N HIS A 4 0.35 -2.90 6.28
CA HIS A 4 -0.78 -3.75 5.92
C HIS A 4 -1.35 -3.31 4.58
N LEU A 5 -1.18 -4.13 3.55
CA LEU A 5 -1.76 -3.88 2.24
C LEU A 5 -3.16 -4.48 2.23
N CYS A 6 -4.17 -3.64 2.42
CA CYS A 6 -5.57 -4.05 2.47
C CYS A 6 -6.18 -3.86 1.08
N VAL A 7 -6.46 -4.95 0.39
CA VAL A 7 -6.74 -4.92 -1.05
C VAL A 7 -8.02 -5.67 -1.38
N VAL A 8 -8.76 -5.16 -2.36
CA VAL A 8 -9.96 -5.82 -2.88
C VAL A 8 -9.56 -6.74 -4.02
N GLY A 9 -10.02 -7.98 -3.94
CA GLY A 9 -9.76 -9.01 -4.93
C GLY A 9 -8.62 -9.93 -4.57
N ARG A 10 -8.77 -11.18 -5.00
CA ARG A 10 -7.80 -12.23 -4.74
C ARG A 10 -6.91 -12.44 -5.96
N LEU A 11 -5.59 -12.35 -5.77
CA LEU A 11 -4.62 -12.72 -6.79
C LEU A 11 -4.42 -14.22 -6.83
N ARG A 12 -4.49 -14.77 -8.05
CA ARG A 12 -4.12 -16.14 -8.31
C ARG A 12 -2.64 -16.25 -8.67
N ARG A 13 -2.11 -17.46 -8.75
CA ARG A 13 -0.75 -17.70 -9.24
C ARG A 13 -0.55 -17.03 -10.59
N GLY A 14 0.56 -16.32 -10.72
CA GLY A 14 0.90 -15.60 -11.93
C GLY A 14 2.03 -14.63 -11.68
N PRO A 15 2.42 -13.87 -12.71
CA PRO A 15 3.57 -12.95 -12.62
C PRO A 15 3.36 -11.86 -11.55
N GLU A 16 2.14 -11.35 -11.38
CA GLU A 16 1.86 -10.30 -10.40
C GLU A 16 2.11 -10.81 -8.97
N LEU A 17 1.60 -11.99 -8.62
CA LEU A 17 1.79 -12.55 -7.29
C LEU A 17 3.26 -12.83 -7.02
N SER A 18 3.98 -13.36 -8.00
CA SER A 18 5.42 -13.62 -7.88
C SER A 18 6.22 -12.34 -7.63
N LEU A 19 5.89 -11.24 -8.32
CA LEU A 19 6.54 -9.95 -8.13
C LEU A 19 6.22 -9.37 -6.75
N ILE A 20 4.96 -9.44 -6.33
CA ILE A 20 4.54 -8.97 -5.00
C ILE A 20 5.31 -9.69 -3.91
N ASP A 21 5.36 -11.02 -3.97
CA ASP A 21 6.07 -11.84 -2.99
C ASP A 21 7.56 -11.49 -2.94
N ASP A 22 8.20 -11.31 -4.10
CA ASP A 22 9.61 -10.96 -4.17
C ASP A 22 9.88 -9.56 -3.57
N TYR A 23 9.11 -8.55 -3.96
CA TYR A 23 9.30 -7.20 -3.44
C TYR A 23 9.01 -7.09 -1.94
N LEU A 24 7.98 -7.76 -1.45
CA LEU A 24 7.68 -7.74 -0.02
C LEU A 24 8.73 -8.49 0.79
N ASP A 25 9.28 -9.59 0.27
CA ASP A 25 10.38 -10.27 0.91
C ASP A 25 11.62 -9.35 1.03
N ARG A 26 11.97 -8.66 -0.05
CA ARG A 26 13.06 -7.67 -0.05
C ARG A 26 12.78 -6.52 0.92
N PHE A 27 11.56 -5.99 0.91
CA PHE A 27 11.15 -4.95 1.84
C PHE A 27 11.30 -5.42 3.30
N ASN A 28 10.82 -6.61 3.60
CA ASN A 28 10.87 -7.15 4.96
C ASN A 28 12.31 -7.36 5.44
N LYS A 29 13.19 -7.82 4.57
CA LYS A 29 14.61 -8.00 4.90
C LYS A 29 15.30 -6.65 5.13
N THR A 30 15.15 -5.71 4.22
CA THR A 30 15.77 -4.38 4.32
C THR A 30 15.18 -3.57 5.47
N GLY A 31 13.86 -3.61 5.63
CA GLY A 31 13.15 -2.83 6.62
C GLY A 31 13.39 -3.24 8.07
N ARG A 32 13.80 -4.50 8.28
CA ARG A 32 14.01 -5.04 9.64
C ARG A 32 14.95 -4.17 10.49
N ASN A 33 16.04 -3.70 9.90
CA ASN A 33 17.02 -2.85 10.60
C ASN A 33 16.62 -1.37 10.62
N LEU A 34 15.50 -1.03 9.95
CA LEU A 34 15.00 0.35 9.85
C LEU A 34 13.76 0.58 10.72
N GLY A 35 13.29 -0.42 11.43
CA GLY A 35 12.01 -0.35 12.14
C GLY A 35 10.81 -0.30 11.19
N LEU A 36 10.93 -0.83 9.98
CA LEU A 36 9.88 -0.92 8.98
C LEU A 36 9.53 -2.36 8.69
N GLY A 37 8.24 -2.63 8.65
CA GLY A 37 7.72 -3.97 8.39
C GLY A 37 7.42 -4.75 9.66
N PRO A 38 7.05 -6.03 9.52
CA PRO A 38 6.84 -6.66 8.23
C PRO A 38 5.65 -6.08 7.45
N ALA A 39 5.67 -6.26 6.14
CA ALA A 39 4.56 -5.96 5.26
C ALA A 39 3.83 -7.24 4.90
N ASN A 40 2.51 -7.19 4.90
CA ASN A 40 1.66 -8.32 4.50
C ASN A 40 0.48 -7.83 3.68
N VAL A 41 -0.05 -8.72 2.85
CA VAL A 41 -1.24 -8.45 2.03
C VAL A 41 -2.45 -9.10 2.69
N ILE A 42 -3.52 -8.33 2.85
CA ILE A 42 -4.81 -8.80 3.34
C ILE A 42 -5.80 -8.59 2.20
N GLU A 43 -6.25 -9.68 1.61
CA GLU A 43 -7.21 -9.65 0.52
C GLU A 43 -8.62 -9.73 1.06
N VAL A 44 -9.51 -8.86 0.59
CA VAL A 44 -10.95 -8.93 0.87
C VAL A 44 -11.69 -9.12 -0.44
N GLU A 45 -12.80 -9.84 -0.39
CA GLU A 45 -13.58 -10.17 -1.56
C GLU A 45 -15.06 -10.09 -1.22
N ASP A 46 -15.79 -9.27 -1.98
CA ASP A 46 -17.24 -9.22 -1.87
C ASP A 46 -17.87 -10.20 -2.86
N ARG A 47 -18.36 -11.32 -2.33
CA ARG A 47 -18.99 -12.38 -3.13
C ARG A 47 -20.45 -12.09 -3.43
N LYS A 48 -21.05 -11.08 -2.79
CA LYS A 48 -22.46 -10.74 -2.93
C LYS A 48 -22.73 -9.66 -3.97
N GLY A 49 -21.68 -9.08 -4.57
CA GLY A 49 -21.82 -8.07 -5.60
C GLY A 49 -22.38 -6.74 -5.10
N GLY A 50 -22.09 -6.36 -3.85
CA GLY A 50 -22.57 -5.12 -3.25
C GLY A 50 -21.82 -3.85 -3.67
N GLY A 51 -20.83 -3.96 -4.55
CA GLY A 51 -20.09 -2.84 -5.11
C GLY A 51 -19.15 -2.16 -4.13
N MET A 52 -18.79 -0.90 -4.41
CA MET A 52 -17.83 -0.13 -3.64
C MET A 52 -18.19 0.01 -2.16
N ALA A 53 -19.47 0.14 -1.84
CA ALA A 53 -19.92 0.29 -0.44
C ALA A 53 -19.65 -0.98 0.38
N ALA A 54 -19.95 -2.15 -0.18
CA ALA A 54 -19.68 -3.43 0.46
C ALA A 54 -18.18 -3.69 0.58
N GLU A 55 -17.41 -3.37 -0.46
CA GLU A 55 -15.96 -3.48 -0.44
C GLU A 55 -15.35 -2.56 0.63
N ALA A 56 -15.85 -1.33 0.76
CA ALA A 56 -15.40 -0.40 1.79
C ALA A 56 -15.60 -0.97 3.21
N GLU A 57 -16.75 -1.58 3.48
CA GLU A 57 -17.00 -2.22 4.78
C GLU A 57 -16.03 -3.37 5.05
N LEU A 58 -15.76 -4.20 4.04
CA LEU A 58 -14.78 -5.29 4.17
C LEU A 58 -13.38 -4.75 4.44
N LEU A 59 -12.98 -3.68 3.76
CA LEU A 59 -11.68 -3.04 3.98
C LEU A 59 -11.60 -2.47 5.40
N ARG A 60 -12.63 -1.76 5.86
CA ARG A 60 -12.64 -1.20 7.23
C ARG A 60 -12.42 -2.26 8.30
N ARG A 61 -12.98 -3.45 8.11
CA ARG A 61 -12.85 -4.55 9.09
C ARG A 61 -11.43 -5.08 9.23
N VAL A 62 -10.60 -4.96 8.19
CA VAL A 62 -9.24 -5.50 8.20
C VAL A 62 -8.19 -4.43 8.51
N ILE A 63 -8.56 -3.17 8.60
CA ILE A 63 -7.65 -2.10 9.02
C ILE A 63 -7.35 -2.28 10.50
N PRO A 64 -6.08 -2.40 10.90
CA PRO A 64 -5.74 -2.49 12.32
C PRO A 64 -6.19 -1.25 13.08
N LYS A 65 -6.60 -1.45 14.33
CA LYS A 65 -7.03 -0.36 15.20
C LYS A 65 -5.89 0.66 15.37
N ASN A 66 -6.22 1.93 15.22
CA ASN A 66 -5.28 3.06 15.31
C ASN A 66 -4.21 3.09 14.21
N ALA A 67 -4.37 2.32 13.14
CA ALA A 67 -3.45 2.40 12.00
C ALA A 67 -3.60 3.75 11.30
N LEU A 68 -2.47 4.29 10.84
CA LEU A 68 -2.48 5.37 9.87
C LEU A 68 -2.98 4.78 8.54
N THR A 69 -3.93 5.46 7.90
CA THR A 69 -4.50 4.97 6.64
C THR A 69 -3.99 5.77 5.45
N MET A 70 -3.53 5.06 4.45
CA MET A 70 -3.17 5.59 3.15
C MET A 70 -4.02 4.91 2.08
N VAL A 71 -4.53 5.69 1.14
CA VAL A 71 -5.27 5.13 0.00
C VAL A 71 -4.50 5.35 -1.29
N MET A 72 -4.58 4.37 -2.19
CA MET A 72 -4.14 4.51 -3.57
C MET A 72 -5.29 5.04 -4.40
N ASP A 73 -5.13 6.24 -4.95
CA ASP A 73 -6.18 6.90 -5.74
C ASP A 73 -5.53 7.78 -6.80
N GLU A 74 -5.99 7.69 -8.04
CA GLU A 74 -5.48 8.51 -9.14
C GLU A 74 -5.60 10.02 -8.89
N ARG A 75 -6.51 10.42 -8.00
CA ARG A 75 -6.72 11.81 -7.57
C ARG A 75 -5.87 12.21 -6.37
N GLY A 76 -5.06 11.29 -5.85
CA GLY A 76 -4.16 11.55 -4.73
C GLY A 76 -2.99 12.43 -5.11
N LYS A 77 -2.08 12.61 -4.15
CA LYS A 77 -0.89 13.41 -4.37
C LYS A 77 0.12 12.69 -5.25
N LEU A 78 0.71 13.44 -6.16
CA LEU A 78 1.84 13.01 -6.98
C LEU A 78 3.13 13.37 -6.25
N ILE A 79 3.86 12.40 -5.78
CA ILE A 79 5.12 12.60 -5.06
C ILE A 79 6.23 11.75 -5.67
N LYS A 80 7.46 12.14 -5.44
CA LYS A 80 8.63 11.38 -5.87
C LYS A 80 8.92 10.24 -4.88
N SER A 81 9.62 9.22 -5.34
CA SER A 81 9.99 8.09 -4.48
C SER A 81 10.76 8.50 -3.21
N PRO A 82 11.71 9.44 -3.24
CA PRO A 82 12.34 9.92 -2.01
C PRO A 82 11.35 10.57 -1.02
N GLU A 83 10.35 11.30 -1.53
CA GLU A 83 9.31 11.89 -0.68
C GLU A 83 8.44 10.81 -0.02
N PHE A 84 8.13 9.75 -0.77
CA PHE A 84 7.41 8.59 -0.21
C PHE A 84 8.22 7.92 0.90
N ALA A 85 9.52 7.72 0.68
CA ALA A 85 10.42 7.19 1.70
C ALA A 85 10.44 8.06 2.95
N GLN A 86 10.52 9.39 2.78
CA GLN A 86 10.48 10.34 3.90
C GLN A 86 9.17 10.26 4.68
N LYS A 87 8.03 10.08 3.99
CA LYS A 87 6.75 9.91 4.65
C LYS A 87 6.70 8.64 5.51
N LEU A 88 7.11 7.50 4.95
CA LEU A 88 7.16 6.25 5.71
C LEU A 88 8.08 6.36 6.93
N GLY A 89 9.28 6.90 6.74
CA GLY A 89 10.21 7.17 7.83
C GLY A 89 9.67 8.12 8.86
N GLY A 90 9.01 9.19 8.42
CA GLY A 90 8.40 10.18 9.30
C GLY A 90 7.26 9.62 10.15
N TRP A 91 6.40 8.80 9.58
CA TRP A 91 5.32 8.13 10.33
C TRP A 91 5.89 7.16 11.37
N ARG A 92 6.90 6.39 11.01
CA ARG A 92 7.62 5.53 11.94
C ARG A 92 8.21 6.34 13.09
N ASP A 93 8.90 7.43 12.78
CA ASP A 93 9.58 8.28 13.78
C ASP A 93 8.57 9.01 14.68
N ALA A 94 7.38 9.27 14.17
CA ALA A 94 6.27 9.83 14.96
C ALA A 94 5.59 8.78 15.87
N GLY A 95 6.09 7.56 15.90
CA GLY A 95 5.60 6.50 16.79
C GLY A 95 4.41 5.72 16.23
N ARG A 96 4.10 5.85 14.95
CA ARG A 96 3.03 5.04 14.36
C ARG A 96 3.47 3.59 14.31
N ARG A 97 2.61 2.70 14.81
CA ARG A 97 2.90 1.26 14.87
C ARG A 97 2.47 0.52 13.61
N ASP A 98 1.40 1.02 12.98
CA ASP A 98 0.77 0.37 11.84
C ASP A 98 0.39 1.41 10.80
N VAL A 99 0.67 1.10 9.54
CA VAL A 99 0.11 1.81 8.39
C VAL A 99 -0.69 0.80 7.56
N ALA A 100 -1.93 1.16 7.23
CA ALA A 100 -2.77 0.39 6.33
C ALA A 100 -2.86 1.12 5.00
N ILE A 101 -2.48 0.44 3.93
CA ILE A 101 -2.53 0.99 2.58
C ILE A 101 -3.65 0.28 1.84
N LEU A 102 -4.65 1.05 1.39
CA LEU A 102 -5.86 0.51 0.79
C LEU A 102 -5.80 0.61 -0.73
N ILE A 103 -6.10 -0.49 -1.39
CA ILE A 103 -6.24 -0.56 -2.85
C ILE A 103 -7.63 -1.10 -3.15
N GLY A 104 -8.42 -0.34 -3.90
CA GLY A 104 -9.76 -0.73 -4.31
C GLY A 104 -9.76 -1.77 -5.42
N GLY A 105 -10.95 -2.26 -5.76
CA GLY A 105 -11.18 -3.13 -6.90
C GLY A 105 -11.28 -2.34 -8.20
N ALA A 106 -11.96 -2.93 -9.19
CA ALA A 106 -12.09 -2.36 -10.54
C ALA A 106 -12.73 -0.98 -10.56
N ASP A 107 -13.65 -0.70 -9.64
CA ASP A 107 -14.36 0.58 -9.54
C ASP A 107 -13.68 1.58 -8.59
N GLY A 108 -12.54 1.22 -8.02
CA GLY A 108 -11.81 2.05 -7.07
C GLY A 108 -12.37 2.00 -5.66
N LEU A 109 -11.94 2.95 -4.84
CA LEU A 109 -12.38 3.08 -3.44
C LEU A 109 -13.60 4.01 -3.33
N SER A 110 -14.45 3.77 -2.34
CA SER A 110 -15.59 4.63 -2.07
C SER A 110 -15.14 6.05 -1.70
N LEU A 111 -15.99 7.04 -1.98
CA LEU A 111 -15.71 8.43 -1.67
C LEU A 111 -15.46 8.63 -0.18
N GLU A 112 -16.29 7.99 0.67
CA GLU A 112 -16.18 8.07 2.12
C GLU A 112 -14.85 7.52 2.62
N LEU A 113 -14.44 6.36 2.13
CA LEU A 113 -13.19 5.73 2.54
C LEU A 113 -11.97 6.57 2.13
N ARG A 114 -12.03 7.19 0.94
CA ARG A 114 -10.99 8.12 0.49
C ARG A 114 -10.92 9.36 1.39
N ALA A 115 -12.07 9.90 1.78
CA ALA A 115 -12.14 11.09 2.64
C ALA A 115 -11.65 10.81 4.06
N GLU A 116 -11.82 9.60 4.57
CA GLU A 116 -11.36 9.18 5.90
C GLU A 116 -9.85 8.96 5.98
N ALA A 117 -9.17 8.79 4.84
CA ALA A 117 -7.75 8.44 4.82
C ALA A 117 -6.87 9.61 5.27
N ASP A 118 -5.78 9.28 5.97
CA ASP A 118 -4.78 10.26 6.38
C ASP A 118 -3.94 10.76 5.20
N PHE A 119 -3.78 9.94 4.17
CA PHE A 119 -3.01 10.29 2.99
C PHE A 119 -3.54 9.55 1.76
N ALA A 120 -3.56 10.24 0.61
CA ALA A 120 -3.91 9.64 -0.67
C ALA A 120 -2.72 9.79 -1.62
N LEU A 121 -2.25 8.66 -2.15
CA LEU A 121 -1.13 8.59 -3.09
C LEU A 121 -1.62 8.25 -4.48
N SER A 122 -1.12 8.96 -5.49
CA SER A 122 -1.37 8.69 -6.90
C SER A 122 -0.10 8.21 -7.61
N PHE A 123 -0.24 7.21 -8.47
CA PHE A 123 0.81 6.78 -9.40
C PHE A 123 0.69 7.46 -10.76
N GLY A 124 -0.02 8.56 -10.83
CA GLY A 124 -0.20 9.34 -12.05
C GLY A 124 -1.66 9.44 -12.46
N LYS A 125 -1.90 10.19 -13.52
CA LYS A 125 -3.25 10.47 -14.02
C LYS A 125 -3.83 9.34 -14.86
N MET A 126 -3.00 8.41 -15.31
CA MET A 126 -3.45 7.26 -16.07
C MET A 126 -4.05 6.23 -15.12
N VAL A 127 -5.05 5.50 -15.61
CA VAL A 127 -5.67 4.41 -14.86
C VAL A 127 -4.79 3.17 -14.97
N TRP A 128 -4.51 2.54 -13.84
CA TRP A 128 -3.75 1.29 -13.78
C TRP A 128 -4.66 0.15 -13.35
N PRO A 129 -4.51 -1.05 -13.92
CA PRO A 129 -5.18 -2.22 -13.35
C PRO A 129 -4.82 -2.36 -11.87
N HIS A 130 -5.81 -2.64 -11.02
CA HIS A 130 -5.56 -2.72 -9.56
C HIS A 130 -4.50 -3.76 -9.19
N MET A 131 -4.35 -4.83 -9.97
CA MET A 131 -3.30 -5.83 -9.76
C MET A 131 -1.91 -5.28 -10.04
N LEU A 132 -1.73 -4.48 -11.09
CA LEU A 132 -0.47 -3.80 -11.38
C LEU A 132 -0.16 -2.71 -10.36
N ALA A 133 -1.16 -1.95 -9.94
CA ALA A 133 -0.98 -0.96 -8.88
C ALA A 133 -0.48 -1.61 -7.59
N ARG A 134 -0.95 -2.82 -7.29
CA ARG A 134 -0.49 -3.61 -6.14
C ARG A 134 1.00 -3.97 -6.26
N VAL A 135 1.43 -4.42 -7.44
CA VAL A 135 2.85 -4.71 -7.73
C VAL A 135 3.70 -3.44 -7.60
N MET A 136 3.24 -2.35 -8.22
CA MET A 136 3.94 -1.06 -8.20
C MET A 136 4.11 -0.54 -6.78
N LEU A 137 3.10 -0.68 -5.95
CA LEU A 137 3.17 -0.27 -4.55
C LEU A 137 4.20 -1.11 -3.78
N CYS A 138 4.21 -2.42 -3.98
CA CYS A 138 5.18 -3.30 -3.33
C CYS A 138 6.62 -2.95 -3.75
N GLU A 139 6.83 -2.61 -5.02
CA GLU A 139 8.13 -2.13 -5.50
C GLU A 139 8.51 -0.81 -4.83
N GLN A 140 7.58 0.15 -4.73
CA GLN A 140 7.85 1.43 -4.09
C GLN A 140 8.12 1.30 -2.59
N LEU A 141 7.51 0.36 -1.91
CA LEU A 141 7.82 0.06 -0.51
C LEU A 141 9.26 -0.42 -0.36
N TYR A 142 9.69 -1.36 -1.21
CA TYR A 142 11.07 -1.81 -1.22
C TYR A 142 12.02 -0.67 -1.57
N ARG A 143 11.70 0.14 -2.58
CA ARG A 143 12.49 1.31 -2.98
C ARG A 143 12.62 2.30 -1.82
N ALA A 144 11.54 2.57 -1.11
CA ALA A 144 11.55 3.45 0.05
C ALA A 144 12.48 2.93 1.16
N ALA A 145 12.39 1.64 1.47
CA ALA A 145 13.30 1.02 2.43
C ALA A 145 14.75 1.11 1.97
N SER A 146 15.01 0.91 0.68
CA SER A 146 16.34 1.02 0.09
C SER A 146 16.90 2.44 0.20
N ILE A 147 16.08 3.46 -0.03
CA ILE A 147 16.46 4.86 0.12
C ILE A 147 16.81 5.15 1.59
N LEU A 148 15.98 4.72 2.53
CA LEU A 148 16.21 4.94 3.95
C LEU A 148 17.44 4.19 4.47
N ALA A 149 17.77 3.05 3.87
CA ALA A 149 18.98 2.29 4.20
C ALA A 149 20.24 2.84 3.54
N GLY A 150 20.12 3.80 2.62
CA GLY A 150 21.27 4.30 1.86
C GLY A 150 21.81 3.32 0.83
N SER A 151 21.00 2.35 0.40
CA SER A 151 21.42 1.36 -0.60
C SER A 151 21.33 1.93 -2.02
N PRO A 152 22.09 1.41 -2.99
CA PRO A 152 22.15 1.98 -4.34
C PRO A 152 20.99 1.58 -5.26
N TYR A 153 19.95 0.95 -4.77
CA TYR A 153 18.81 0.50 -5.58
C TYR A 153 18.12 1.66 -6.29
N HIS A 154 17.84 2.75 -5.55
CA HIS A 154 17.22 3.93 -6.14
C HIS A 154 18.25 4.79 -6.86
N ARG A 155 17.93 5.17 -8.08
CA ARG A 155 18.72 6.12 -8.87
C ARG A 155 17.85 7.31 -9.22
N ALA A 156 18.31 8.50 -8.85
CA ALA A 156 17.63 9.76 -9.15
C ALA A 156 17.74 10.10 -10.65
#